data_bf10a65031fa21d6f7b5bf9ea568207d
#
_entry.id   bf10a65031fa21d6f7b5bf9ea568207d
#
_cell.length_a   1.000
_cell.length_b   1.000
_cell.length_c   1.000
_cell.angle_alpha   90.00
_cell.angle_beta   90.00
_cell.angle_gamma   90.00
#
_symmetry.space_group_name_H-M   'P 1'
#
loop_
_entity.id
_entity.type
_entity.pdbx_description
1 polymer ?
#
loop_
_entity_poly.entity_id
_entity_poly.type
_entity_poly.pdbx_seq_one_letter_code
_entity_poly.pdbx_strand_id
1 'polypeptide(L)'
;MITENSRLRSEFLNTQVITRNTGKKLGVVKDILVDIDQREVVALGLRDNILSLSGMPQYMYLSSISQTGDVVLVEDDNVLESVDIDAYTPLIGSEVITETGEPLGKVRDYQFDPLSGQLHSIIIASLGLPLIPEQLISTYEISIEEVVSSGPNRLIVFEGAEERLTQVSVGVLERLGIGRPPWEREEEEAYYTPAAR
;
A
#
# COMPACT_ATOMS: atom_id res chain seq x y z
N MET A 1 7.55 -8.41 13.36
CA MET A 1 6.80 -9.68 13.59
C MET A 1 5.55 -9.59 12.72
N ILE A 2 5.50 -10.31 11.59
CA ILE A 2 4.30 -10.33 10.72
C ILE A 2 3.20 -11.01 11.53
N THR A 3 2.15 -10.27 11.85
CA THR A 3 0.98 -10.83 12.54
C THR A 3 0.26 -11.79 11.58
N GLU A 4 -0.23 -12.92 12.10
CA GLU A 4 -0.93 -13.98 11.32
C GLU A 4 -2.12 -13.46 10.48
N ASN A 5 -2.59 -12.23 10.73
CA ASN A 5 -3.74 -11.62 10.08
C ASN A 5 -3.39 -10.51 9.09
N SER A 6 -2.10 -10.26 8.83
CA SER A 6 -1.71 -9.21 7.87
C SER A 6 -2.18 -9.54 6.45
N ARG A 7 -2.71 -8.53 5.75
CA ARG A 7 -3.21 -8.62 4.36
C ARG A 7 -2.63 -7.52 3.52
N LEU A 8 -2.32 -7.83 2.26
CA LEU A 8 -2.06 -6.81 1.26
C LEU A 8 -3.35 -6.07 0.89
N ARG A 9 -3.25 -4.77 0.68
CA ARG A 9 -4.37 -3.98 0.16
C ARG A 9 -4.95 -4.59 -1.10
N SER A 10 -4.11 -4.98 -2.06
CA SER A 10 -4.54 -5.58 -3.33
C SER A 10 -5.35 -6.87 -3.15
N GLU A 11 -5.02 -7.69 -2.16
CA GLU A 11 -5.77 -8.90 -1.81
C GLU A 11 -7.10 -8.57 -1.14
N PHE A 12 -7.16 -7.48 -0.38
CA PHE A 12 -8.37 -7.05 0.33
C PHE A 12 -9.39 -6.34 -0.58
N LEU A 13 -8.92 -5.74 -1.66
CA LEU A 13 -9.79 -5.17 -2.69
C LEU A 13 -10.67 -6.26 -3.32
N ASN A 14 -11.90 -5.87 -3.69
CA ASN A 14 -12.94 -6.73 -4.24
C ASN A 14 -13.51 -7.77 -3.26
N THR A 15 -13.09 -7.78 -2.00
CA THR A 15 -13.71 -8.59 -0.95
C THR A 15 -15.14 -8.13 -0.72
N GLN A 16 -16.06 -9.09 -0.60
CA GLN A 16 -17.47 -8.80 -0.34
C GLN A 16 -17.69 -8.45 1.13
N VAL A 17 -18.55 -7.46 1.38
CA VAL A 17 -19.01 -7.09 2.72
C VAL A 17 -20.44 -7.57 2.90
N ILE A 18 -20.66 -8.35 3.97
CA ILE A 18 -21.93 -9.05 4.22
C ILE A 18 -22.35 -8.84 5.68
N THR A 19 -23.63 -8.60 5.92
CA THR A 19 -24.19 -8.50 7.27
C THR A 19 -24.37 -9.88 7.90
N ARG A 20 -23.99 -10.04 9.16
CA ARG A 20 -24.18 -11.30 9.93
C ARG A 20 -25.64 -11.61 10.18
N ASN A 21 -26.42 -10.57 10.50
CA ASN A 21 -27.79 -10.74 10.94
C ASN A 21 -28.73 -11.21 9.82
N THR A 22 -28.50 -10.77 8.57
CA THR A 22 -29.43 -11.01 7.46
C THR A 22 -28.79 -11.69 6.26
N GLY A 23 -27.46 -11.81 6.21
CA GLY A 23 -26.74 -12.28 5.03
C GLY A 23 -26.80 -11.31 3.84
N LYS A 24 -27.22 -10.06 4.08
CA LYS A 24 -27.33 -9.04 3.04
C LYS A 24 -25.94 -8.61 2.59
N LYS A 25 -25.68 -8.62 1.29
CA LYS A 25 -24.49 -8.03 0.69
C LYS A 25 -24.62 -6.52 0.69
N LEU A 26 -23.66 -5.81 1.31
CA LEU A 26 -23.57 -4.35 1.31
C LEU A 26 -22.79 -3.81 0.11
N GLY A 27 -21.86 -4.60 -0.41
CA GLY A 27 -21.04 -4.21 -1.55
C GLY A 27 -19.75 -5.00 -1.62
N VAL A 28 -18.80 -4.45 -2.38
CA VAL A 28 -17.41 -4.94 -2.46
C VAL A 28 -16.46 -3.79 -2.15
N VAL A 29 -15.37 -4.11 -1.46
CA VAL A 29 -14.31 -3.13 -1.14
C VAL A 29 -13.66 -2.66 -2.44
N LYS A 30 -13.70 -1.35 -2.69
CA LYS A 30 -13.08 -0.72 -3.86
C LYS A 30 -12.07 0.33 -3.50
N ASP A 31 -12.17 0.86 -2.28
CA ASP A 31 -11.25 1.88 -1.78
C ASP A 31 -10.92 1.60 -0.33
N ILE A 32 -9.75 2.03 0.10
CA ILE A 32 -9.27 1.88 1.47
C ILE A 32 -8.63 3.20 1.88
N LEU A 33 -9.21 3.84 2.89
CA LEU A 33 -8.75 5.13 3.40
C LEU A 33 -7.72 4.91 4.51
N VAL A 34 -6.59 5.59 4.37
CA VAL A 34 -5.44 5.47 5.26
C VAL A 34 -5.16 6.81 5.94
N ASP A 35 -5.04 6.79 7.25
CA ASP A 35 -4.39 7.83 8.03
C ASP A 35 -2.92 7.44 8.21
N ILE A 36 -2.05 8.03 7.41
CA ILE A 36 -0.62 7.69 7.44
C ILE A 36 0.06 8.23 8.70
N ASP A 37 -0.41 9.33 9.27
CA ASP A 37 0.16 9.92 10.48
C ASP A 37 -0.14 9.05 11.71
N GLN A 38 -1.32 8.40 11.73
CA GLN A 38 -1.67 7.37 12.72
C GLN A 38 -1.17 5.97 12.33
N ARG A 39 -0.68 5.80 11.11
CA ARG A 39 -0.22 4.51 10.57
C ARG A 39 -1.32 3.44 10.57
N GLU A 40 -2.53 3.83 10.18
CA GLU A 40 -3.67 2.92 10.20
C GLU A 40 -4.62 3.10 9.01
N VAL A 41 -5.27 2.00 8.67
CA VAL A 41 -6.45 1.99 7.79
C VAL A 41 -7.66 2.36 8.62
N VAL A 42 -8.40 3.38 8.18
CA VAL A 42 -9.53 3.96 8.94
C VAL A 42 -10.87 3.51 8.40
N ALA A 43 -11.04 3.48 7.08
CA ALA A 43 -12.32 3.19 6.47
C ALA A 43 -12.19 2.45 5.13
N LEU A 44 -13.28 1.79 4.75
CA LEU A 44 -13.43 1.08 3.49
C LEU A 44 -14.49 1.76 2.64
N GLY A 45 -14.17 2.00 1.37
CA GLY A 45 -15.12 2.45 0.35
C GLY A 45 -15.74 1.25 -0.35
N LEU A 46 -17.06 1.18 -0.35
CA LEU A 46 -17.84 0.08 -0.92
C LEU A 46 -18.55 0.51 -2.19
N ARG A 47 -18.66 -0.41 -3.14
CA ARG A 47 -19.54 -0.29 -4.33
C ARG A 47 -20.40 -1.54 -4.47
N ASP A 48 -21.54 -1.38 -5.14
CA ASP A 48 -22.55 -2.44 -5.27
C ASP A 48 -22.00 -3.74 -5.88
N ASN A 49 -21.09 -3.62 -6.86
CA ASN A 49 -20.43 -4.78 -7.49
C ASN A 49 -19.06 -4.42 -8.07
N ILE A 50 -18.33 -5.46 -8.50
CA ILE A 50 -16.96 -5.33 -9.05
C ILE A 50 -16.90 -4.46 -10.31
N LEU A 51 -17.95 -4.46 -11.12
CA LEU A 51 -18.01 -3.76 -12.41
C LEU A 51 -18.67 -2.38 -12.30
N SER A 52 -19.19 -1.99 -11.13
CA SER A 52 -19.84 -0.70 -10.93
C SER A 52 -18.82 0.43 -11.00
N LEU A 53 -18.85 1.17 -12.09
CA LEU A 53 -18.08 2.40 -12.28
C LEU A 53 -18.92 3.65 -11.94
N SER A 54 -20.23 3.48 -11.80
CA SER A 54 -21.19 4.57 -11.53
C SER A 54 -21.76 4.46 -10.11
N GLY A 55 -21.89 5.57 -9.46
CA GLY A 55 -22.38 5.72 -8.09
C GLY A 55 -21.29 6.22 -7.15
N MET A 56 -21.69 7.05 -6.18
CA MET A 56 -20.78 7.44 -5.10
C MET A 56 -20.48 6.22 -4.24
N PRO A 57 -19.21 5.98 -3.87
CA PRO A 57 -18.89 4.93 -2.92
C PRO A 57 -19.58 5.22 -1.59
N GLN A 58 -20.09 4.19 -0.95
CA GLN A 58 -20.53 4.24 0.44
C GLN A 58 -19.34 3.85 1.31
N TYR A 59 -19.16 4.49 2.43
CA TYR A 59 -18.04 4.22 3.31
C TYR A 59 -18.51 3.53 4.59
N MET A 60 -17.62 2.76 5.18
CA MET A 60 -17.76 2.21 6.53
C MET A 60 -16.42 2.31 7.25
N TYR A 61 -16.45 2.58 8.55
CA TYR A 61 -15.24 2.52 9.35
C TYR A 61 -14.74 1.08 9.50
N LEU A 62 -13.43 0.92 9.50
CA LEU A 62 -12.81 -0.40 9.68
C LEU A 62 -13.21 -1.03 11.02
N SER A 63 -13.38 -0.22 12.06
CA SER A 63 -13.84 -0.65 13.39
C SER A 63 -15.22 -1.33 13.40
N SER A 64 -16.00 -1.20 12.34
CA SER A 64 -17.30 -1.88 12.19
C SER A 64 -17.15 -3.35 11.76
N ILE A 65 -15.95 -3.81 11.43
CA ILE A 65 -15.69 -5.19 11.03
C ILE A 65 -15.78 -6.11 12.25
N SER A 66 -16.64 -7.11 12.18
CA SER A 66 -16.73 -8.16 13.19
C SER A 66 -15.77 -9.32 12.92
N GLN A 67 -15.56 -9.64 11.64
CA GLN A 67 -14.70 -10.75 11.22
C GLN A 67 -14.24 -10.56 9.77
N THR A 68 -13.02 -11.04 9.47
CA THR A 68 -12.44 -11.06 8.13
C THR A 68 -12.06 -12.48 7.71
N GLY A 69 -12.15 -12.74 6.41
CA GLY A 69 -11.78 -13.99 5.76
C GLY A 69 -11.91 -13.81 4.25
N ASP A 70 -12.53 -14.76 3.57
CA ASP A 70 -12.92 -14.63 2.15
C ASP A 70 -13.98 -13.54 1.93
N VAL A 71 -14.66 -13.17 3.00
CA VAL A 71 -15.61 -12.05 3.07
C VAL A 71 -15.35 -11.24 4.34
N VAL A 72 -15.78 -9.98 4.33
CA VAL A 72 -15.86 -9.12 5.51
C VAL A 72 -17.25 -9.23 6.09
N LEU A 73 -17.33 -9.53 7.39
CA LEU A 73 -18.60 -9.58 8.12
C LEU A 73 -18.75 -8.35 9.01
N VAL A 74 -19.91 -7.73 8.93
CA VAL A 74 -20.36 -6.65 9.81
C VAL A 74 -21.68 -7.05 10.48
N GLU A 75 -22.09 -6.39 11.57
CA GLU A 75 -23.31 -6.80 12.28
C GLU A 75 -24.57 -6.55 11.45
N ASP A 76 -24.75 -5.34 10.93
CA ASP A 76 -25.91 -4.92 10.14
C ASP A 76 -25.55 -3.86 9.09
N ASP A 77 -26.53 -3.25 8.42
CA ASP A 77 -26.33 -2.24 7.38
C ASP A 77 -26.27 -0.80 7.90
N ASN A 78 -26.41 -0.57 9.20
CA ASN A 78 -26.23 0.75 9.81
C ASN A 78 -24.75 1.19 9.86
N VAL A 79 -23.81 0.31 9.49
CA VAL A 79 -22.38 0.60 9.44
C VAL A 79 -21.98 1.54 8.29
N LEU A 80 -22.90 1.81 7.35
CA LEU A 80 -22.65 2.71 6.23
C LEU A 80 -22.77 4.16 6.68
N GLU A 81 -21.68 4.92 6.54
CA GLU A 81 -21.57 6.29 7.04
C GLU A 81 -21.01 7.23 5.98
N SER A 82 -21.19 8.54 6.23
CA SER A 82 -20.53 9.59 5.46
C SER A 82 -19.15 9.83 6.05
N VAL A 83 -18.10 9.63 5.26
CA VAL A 83 -16.69 9.84 5.66
C VAL A 83 -16.12 10.99 4.86
N ASP A 84 -15.41 11.88 5.53
CA ASP A 84 -14.65 12.96 4.86
C ASP A 84 -13.39 12.38 4.24
N ILE A 85 -13.46 12.05 2.95
CA ILE A 85 -12.38 11.42 2.21
C ILE A 85 -11.16 12.33 2.01
N ASP A 86 -11.38 13.64 2.00
CA ASP A 86 -10.30 14.62 1.79
C ASP A 86 -9.35 14.72 3.00
N ALA A 87 -9.78 14.18 4.15
CA ALA A 87 -8.95 14.11 5.35
C ALA A 87 -7.86 13.01 5.26
N TYR A 88 -7.94 12.11 4.27
CA TYR A 88 -7.05 10.95 4.17
C TYR A 88 -6.11 11.03 2.97
N THR A 89 -4.89 10.53 3.17
CA THR A 89 -3.84 10.59 2.15
C THR A 89 -3.97 9.41 1.16
N PRO A 90 -4.03 9.66 -0.15
CA PRO A 90 -3.91 8.60 -1.14
C PRO A 90 -2.48 8.05 -1.12
N LEU A 91 -2.32 6.88 -0.50
CA LEU A 91 -0.99 6.27 -0.30
C LEU A 91 -0.42 5.69 -1.60
N ILE A 92 -1.29 5.08 -2.42
CA ILE A 92 -0.88 4.44 -3.68
C ILE A 92 -0.41 5.48 -4.71
N GLY A 93 0.77 5.26 -5.26
CA GLY A 93 1.41 6.15 -6.24
C GLY A 93 2.25 7.26 -5.61
N SER A 94 2.19 7.44 -4.28
CA SER A 94 3.05 8.38 -3.58
C SER A 94 4.53 8.05 -3.80
N GLU A 95 5.32 9.08 -4.04
CA GLU A 95 6.77 8.96 -4.14
C GLU A 95 7.38 8.71 -2.76
N VAL A 96 8.35 7.82 -2.68
CA VAL A 96 9.09 7.53 -1.44
C VAL A 96 10.51 8.05 -1.61
N ILE A 97 10.93 8.94 -0.71
CA ILE A 97 12.27 9.52 -0.69
C ILE A 97 12.84 9.42 0.72
N THR A 98 14.18 9.39 0.82
CA THR A 98 14.87 9.51 2.12
C THR A 98 14.82 10.95 2.64
N GLU A 99 15.22 11.17 3.90
CA GLU A 99 15.38 12.51 4.48
C GLU A 99 16.40 13.38 3.71
N THR A 100 17.36 12.77 3.03
CA THR A 100 18.33 13.47 2.16
C THR A 100 17.81 13.72 0.75
N GLY A 101 16.64 13.20 0.42
CA GLY A 101 15.96 13.40 -0.87
C GLY A 101 16.26 12.34 -1.92
N GLU A 102 16.91 11.24 -1.55
CA GLU A 102 17.13 10.11 -2.45
C GLU A 102 15.81 9.41 -2.81
N PRO A 103 15.49 9.20 -4.10
CA PRO A 103 14.27 8.55 -4.51
C PRO A 103 14.39 7.03 -4.38
N LEU A 104 13.52 6.41 -3.59
CA LEU A 104 13.45 4.95 -3.46
C LEU A 104 12.42 4.32 -4.41
N GLY A 105 11.41 5.08 -4.85
CA GLY A 105 10.39 4.57 -5.77
C GLY A 105 9.01 5.12 -5.48
N LYS A 106 7.99 4.34 -5.86
CA LYS A 106 6.57 4.71 -5.62
C LYS A 106 5.81 3.59 -4.95
N VAL A 107 4.93 3.96 -4.03
CA VAL A 107 4.04 3.02 -3.34
C VAL A 107 3.13 2.31 -4.36
N ARG A 108 3.14 0.99 -4.33
CA ARG A 108 2.29 0.11 -5.14
C ARG A 108 1.22 -0.60 -4.33
N ASP A 109 1.59 -1.00 -3.12
CA ASP A 109 0.71 -1.71 -2.21
C ASP A 109 1.15 -1.44 -0.77
N TYR A 110 0.41 -1.96 0.20
CA TYR A 110 0.78 -1.95 1.61
C TYR A 110 0.13 -3.11 2.35
N GLN A 111 0.75 -3.49 3.47
CA GLN A 111 0.23 -4.50 4.36
C GLN A 111 -0.39 -3.87 5.60
N PHE A 112 -1.53 -4.40 6.01
CA PHE A 112 -2.23 -3.96 7.21
C PHE A 112 -2.98 -5.13 7.87
N ASP A 113 -3.33 -4.96 9.15
CA ASP A 113 -4.23 -5.86 9.85
C ASP A 113 -5.68 -5.39 9.67
N PRO A 114 -6.56 -6.19 9.06
CA PRO A 114 -7.93 -5.77 8.76
C PRO A 114 -8.83 -5.60 9.99
N LEU A 115 -8.42 -6.07 11.17
CA LEU A 115 -9.21 -5.93 12.40
C LEU A 115 -8.76 -4.72 13.22
N SER A 116 -7.45 -4.51 13.36
CA SER A 116 -6.91 -3.36 14.09
C SER A 116 -6.73 -2.10 13.22
N GLY A 117 -6.63 -2.26 11.91
CA GLY A 117 -6.29 -1.19 10.97
C GLY A 117 -4.78 -0.92 10.85
N GLN A 118 -3.97 -1.47 11.74
CA GLN A 118 -2.55 -1.15 11.81
C GLN A 118 -1.82 -1.46 10.51
N LEU A 119 -1.13 -0.46 9.98
CA LEU A 119 -0.19 -0.64 8.87
C LEU A 119 1.10 -1.30 9.39
N HIS A 120 1.65 -2.22 8.61
CA HIS A 120 2.89 -2.91 8.92
C HIS A 120 4.02 -2.51 7.99
N SER A 121 3.74 -2.45 6.70
CA SER A 121 4.71 -2.13 5.67
C SER A 121 4.07 -1.52 4.44
N ILE A 122 4.89 -0.86 3.64
CA ILE A 122 4.54 -0.40 2.29
C ILE A 122 5.36 -1.18 1.27
N ILE A 123 4.75 -1.46 0.12
CA ILE A 123 5.42 -2.09 -1.02
C ILE A 123 5.69 -1.02 -2.06
N ILE A 124 6.95 -0.83 -2.40
CA ILE A 124 7.39 0.15 -3.38
C ILE A 124 7.92 -0.53 -4.65
N ALA A 125 7.81 0.17 -5.77
CA ALA A 125 8.48 -0.20 -7.02
C ALA A 125 9.54 0.84 -7.35
N SER A 126 10.75 0.38 -7.66
CA SER A 126 11.91 1.24 -7.96
C SER A 126 11.74 2.06 -9.24
N LEU A 127 10.98 1.56 -10.20
CA LEU A 127 10.60 2.30 -11.41
C LEU A 127 9.21 2.89 -11.23
N GLY A 128 9.13 4.21 -11.14
CA GLY A 128 7.89 4.95 -10.91
C GLY A 128 6.91 5.00 -12.09
N LEU A 129 6.88 4.00 -12.97
CA LEU A 129 6.03 3.97 -14.15
C LEU A 129 4.69 3.29 -13.82
N PRO A 130 3.57 4.03 -13.76
CA PRO A 130 2.29 3.53 -13.27
C PRO A 130 1.61 2.49 -14.17
N LEU A 131 2.07 2.34 -15.41
CA LEU A 131 1.44 1.48 -16.42
C LEU A 131 2.21 0.17 -16.68
N ILE A 132 3.32 -0.07 -15.97
CA ILE A 132 4.08 -1.30 -16.17
C ILE A 132 3.48 -2.40 -15.28
N PRO A 133 3.16 -3.58 -15.82
CA PRO A 133 2.71 -4.73 -15.05
C PRO A 133 3.72 -5.10 -13.94
N GLU A 134 3.23 -5.47 -12.78
CA GLU A 134 4.05 -5.81 -11.60
C GLU A 134 5.09 -6.89 -11.88
N GLN A 135 4.77 -7.83 -12.77
CA GLN A 135 5.70 -8.91 -13.15
C GLN A 135 6.97 -8.41 -13.85
N LEU A 136 6.93 -7.19 -14.37
CA LEU A 136 8.07 -6.60 -15.10
C LEU A 136 8.98 -5.76 -14.20
N ILE A 137 8.52 -5.34 -13.02
CA ILE A 137 9.23 -4.44 -12.12
C ILE A 137 9.51 -5.14 -10.80
N SER A 138 10.70 -4.92 -10.25
CA SER A 138 11.01 -5.38 -8.89
C SER A 138 10.30 -4.52 -7.86
N THR A 139 9.82 -5.19 -6.82
CA THR A 139 9.16 -4.57 -5.69
C THR A 139 9.91 -4.85 -4.39
N TYR A 140 9.88 -3.88 -3.52
CA TYR A 140 10.57 -3.90 -2.23
C TYR A 140 9.59 -3.54 -1.12
N GLU A 141 9.74 -4.21 -0.01
CA GLU A 141 9.02 -3.94 1.22
C GLU A 141 9.84 -3.04 2.13
N ILE A 142 9.20 -2.03 2.68
CA ILE A 142 9.75 -1.13 3.70
C ILE A 142 8.80 -1.11 4.90
N SER A 143 9.35 -1.23 6.11
CA SER A 143 8.55 -1.14 7.33
C SER A 143 7.86 0.22 7.43
N ILE A 144 6.63 0.25 7.93
CA ILE A 144 5.93 1.52 8.21
C ILE A 144 6.67 2.36 9.26
N GLU A 145 7.49 1.74 10.09
CA GLU A 145 8.31 2.43 11.10
C GLU A 145 9.41 3.30 10.49
N GLU A 146 9.79 3.02 9.25
CA GLU A 146 10.75 3.84 8.50
C GLU A 146 10.15 5.17 8.03
N VAL A 147 8.82 5.31 8.01
CA VAL A 147 8.16 6.54 7.57
C VAL A 147 8.29 7.60 8.67
N VAL A 148 8.97 8.70 8.33
CA VAL A 148 9.20 9.87 9.19
C VAL A 148 8.08 10.86 9.08
N SER A 149 7.65 11.14 7.85
CA SER A 149 6.58 12.11 7.56
C SER A 149 5.91 11.85 6.23
N SER A 150 4.72 12.43 6.07
CA SER A 150 3.95 12.36 4.85
C SER A 150 3.63 13.76 4.33
N GLY A 151 3.42 13.85 3.03
CA GLY A 151 2.96 15.06 2.35
C GLY A 151 2.09 14.70 1.15
N PRO A 152 1.57 15.70 0.44
CA PRO A 152 0.79 15.44 -0.76
C PRO A 152 1.59 14.61 -1.77
N ASN A 153 1.16 13.38 -2.02
CA ASN A 153 1.77 12.44 -2.96
C ASN A 153 3.23 12.06 -2.66
N ARG A 154 3.69 12.18 -1.41
CA ARG A 154 5.07 11.85 -1.02
C ARG A 154 5.16 11.32 0.40
N LEU A 155 6.03 10.32 0.60
CA LEU A 155 6.46 9.83 1.90
C LEU A 155 7.94 10.09 2.06
N ILE A 156 8.34 10.54 3.25
CA ILE A 156 9.73 10.69 3.64
C ILE A 156 10.06 9.57 4.62
N VAL A 157 11.14 8.85 4.34
CA VAL A 157 11.64 7.77 5.18
C VAL A 157 13.00 8.12 5.76
N PHE A 158 13.41 7.42 6.82
CA PHE A 158 14.72 7.61 7.43
C PHE A 158 15.84 7.44 6.41
N GLU A 159 16.93 8.16 6.63
CA GLU A 159 18.20 7.94 5.95
C GLU A 159 18.69 6.52 6.18
N GLY A 160 19.26 5.89 5.14
CA GLY A 160 19.70 4.49 5.19
C GLY A 160 18.54 3.47 5.14
N ALA A 161 17.31 3.92 4.88
CA ALA A 161 16.16 2.99 4.70
C ALA A 161 16.36 2.04 3.51
N GLU A 162 17.12 2.46 2.49
CA GLU A 162 17.47 1.66 1.31
C GLU A 162 18.21 0.36 1.68
N GLU A 163 19.03 0.38 2.74
CA GLU A 163 19.76 -0.79 3.23
C GLU A 163 18.85 -1.80 3.96
N ARG A 164 17.66 -1.36 4.36
CA ARG A 164 16.67 -2.14 5.12
C ARG A 164 15.50 -2.61 4.26
N LEU A 165 15.54 -2.32 2.96
CA LEU A 165 14.54 -2.81 2.03
C LEU A 165 14.63 -4.34 1.87
N THR A 166 13.49 -4.99 1.89
CA THR A 166 13.39 -6.42 1.59
C THR A 166 12.82 -6.60 0.19
N GLN A 167 13.56 -7.23 -0.72
CA GLN A 167 13.06 -7.50 -2.06
C GLN A 167 11.92 -8.54 -2.00
N VAL A 168 10.74 -8.14 -2.45
CA VAL A 168 9.54 -9.01 -2.47
C VAL A 168 9.44 -9.74 -3.80
N SER A 169 9.72 -9.06 -4.91
CA SER A 169 9.71 -9.66 -6.24
C SER A 169 10.84 -9.13 -7.11
N VAL A 170 11.34 -10.01 -7.98
CA VAL A 170 12.34 -9.64 -9.02
C VAL A 170 11.62 -9.52 -10.35
N GLY A 171 11.57 -8.32 -10.88
CA GLY A 171 10.96 -8.05 -12.18
C GLY A 171 11.76 -8.61 -13.34
N VAL A 172 11.07 -8.87 -14.46
CA VAL A 172 11.72 -9.35 -15.70
C VAL A 172 12.73 -8.32 -16.23
N LEU A 173 12.44 -7.03 -16.11
CA LEU A 173 13.34 -5.97 -16.57
C LEU A 173 14.65 -5.98 -15.80
N GLU A 174 14.62 -6.17 -14.49
CA GLU A 174 15.84 -6.28 -13.66
C GLU A 174 16.68 -7.51 -14.05
N ARG A 175 16.03 -8.66 -14.33
CA ARG A 175 16.72 -9.86 -14.83
C ARG A 175 17.42 -9.62 -16.17
N LEU A 176 16.94 -8.67 -16.96
CA LEU A 176 17.55 -8.23 -18.23
C LEU A 176 18.57 -7.09 -18.02
N GLY A 177 18.86 -6.71 -16.77
CA GLY A 177 19.75 -5.61 -16.45
C GLY A 177 19.17 -4.22 -16.68
N ILE A 178 17.84 -4.12 -16.83
CA ILE A 178 17.12 -2.86 -17.07
C ILE A 178 16.41 -2.48 -15.77
N GLY A 179 16.60 -1.24 -15.33
CA GLY A 179 15.83 -0.70 -14.21
C GLY A 179 16.26 -1.18 -12.84
N ARG A 180 17.56 -1.43 -12.65
CA ARG A 180 18.13 -1.62 -11.32
C ARG A 180 17.79 -0.43 -10.43
N PRO A 181 17.49 -0.68 -9.13
CA PRO A 181 17.17 0.38 -8.21
C PRO A 181 18.30 1.41 -8.10
N PRO A 182 17.98 2.69 -7.87
CA PRO A 182 18.99 3.76 -7.82
C PRO A 182 20.14 3.49 -6.83
N TRP A 183 19.83 2.94 -5.67
CA TRP A 183 20.80 2.63 -4.62
C TRP A 183 21.78 1.50 -4.97
N GLU A 184 21.47 0.60 -5.90
CA GLU A 184 22.42 -0.40 -6.38
C GLU A 184 23.38 0.14 -7.45
N ARG A 185 23.05 1.27 -8.10
CA ARG A 185 23.87 1.85 -9.16
C ARG A 185 25.12 2.54 -8.63
N GLU A 186 25.07 3.12 -7.45
CA GLU A 186 26.19 3.84 -6.85
C GLU A 186 27.32 2.89 -6.42
N GLU A 187 27.00 1.67 -5.99
CA GLU A 187 28.02 0.68 -5.64
C GLU A 187 28.86 0.24 -6.84
N GLU A 188 28.28 0.09 -8.03
CA GLU A 188 29.02 -0.28 -9.25
C GLU A 188 29.92 0.86 -9.75
N GLU A 189 29.51 2.13 -9.65
CA GLU A 189 30.33 3.27 -10.06
C GLU A 189 31.54 3.49 -9.13
N ALA A 190 31.39 3.18 -7.84
CA ALA A 190 32.49 3.25 -6.88
C ALA A 190 33.62 2.23 -7.17
N TYR A 191 33.29 1.07 -7.72
CA TYR A 191 34.26 0.03 -8.12
C TYR A 191 34.97 0.32 -9.46
N TYR A 192 34.40 1.18 -10.30
CA TYR A 192 34.91 1.45 -11.65
C TYR A 192 35.72 2.75 -11.78
N THR A 193 36.12 3.39 -10.69
CA THR A 193 37.01 4.55 -10.77
C THR A 193 38.44 4.03 -11.05
N PRO A 194 38.97 4.14 -12.29
CA PRO A 194 40.36 3.73 -12.57
C PRO A 194 41.30 4.65 -11.81
N ALA A 195 42.19 4.06 -11.03
CA ALA A 195 43.24 4.79 -10.33
C ALA A 195 43.98 5.70 -11.34
N ALA A 196 43.84 6.99 -11.12
CA ALA A 196 44.56 7.99 -11.91
C ALA A 196 46.09 7.70 -11.83
N ARG A 197 46.70 7.52 -12.98
CA ARG A 197 48.15 7.43 -13.16
C ARG A 197 48.77 8.81 -13.08
#